data_aadd9f036ffe4c7909201aea34d8156b
#
_entry.id   aadd9f036ffe4c7909201aea34d8156b
#
_cell.length_a   1.000
_cell.length_b   1.000
_cell.length_c   1.000
_cell.angle_alpha   90.00
_cell.angle_beta   90.00
_cell.angle_gamma   90.00
#
_symmetry.space_group_name_H-M   'P 1'
#
loop_
_entity.id
_entity.type
_entity.pdbx_description
1 polymer ?
#
loop_
_entity_poly.entity_id
_entity_poly.type
_entity_poly.pdbx_seq_one_letter_code
_entity_poly.pdbx_strand_id
1 'polypeptide(L)'
;PPPPPVALGNGPPPGPPPNFPQRPPRPWFGGPLVPLTFQLISLVIAAWYGAKLLSRPIQRLSDAAERLSENLDSPPLDEDGPREARQAASAFNQMQKRIREQVQQRGRMLGAVSHDLRTPLSRLKLRLEQIEDSKLQGQMRQDLDDMIKMLDATLSYLHEQRTSEAEQWMDVQALVESLCENAQDQGAQVQAQGHCAPLLVQPMALQSCINNLLDNALRYAGHATLALEDQRDQLLIRVIDQGPGIAADKREAVFEPFFRLEGSRNRNSGGVGLGMTIAREAAERMGGQLLLEETPGGGLTAVLRLPRP
;
A
#
# COMPACT_ATOMS: atom_id res chain seq x y z
N PRO A 1 0.77 134.25 16.61
CA PRO A 1 0.97 133.63 15.29
C PRO A 1 1.28 132.17 15.38
N PRO A 2 0.62 131.38 14.62
CA PRO A 2 0.87 129.93 14.65
C PRO A 2 2.17 129.56 13.90
N PRO A 3 2.83 128.44 14.23
CA PRO A 3 4.01 128.03 13.50
C PRO A 3 3.65 127.41 12.12
N PRO A 4 4.56 127.44 11.13
CA PRO A 4 4.33 127.02 9.79
C PRO A 4 4.25 125.47 9.68
N PRO A 5 3.59 125.00 8.64
CA PRO A 5 3.41 123.54 8.45
C PRO A 5 4.69 122.91 7.99
N VAL A 6 4.98 121.70 8.59
CA VAL A 6 6.10 120.85 8.24
C VAL A 6 5.78 120.17 6.90
N ALA A 7 6.69 120.29 5.95
CA ALA A 7 6.60 119.65 4.66
C ALA A 7 6.84 118.11 4.84
N LEU A 8 5.85 117.33 4.43
CA LEU A 8 5.95 115.86 4.31
C LEU A 8 6.87 115.54 3.11
N GLY A 9 8.05 115.01 3.43
CA GLY A 9 9.00 114.51 2.44
C GLY A 9 8.43 113.33 1.69
N ASN A 10 8.43 113.41 0.37
CA ASN A 10 8.13 112.35 -0.54
C ASN A 10 9.27 111.24 -0.44
N GLY A 11 9.01 110.25 0.37
CA GLY A 11 9.88 109.02 0.36
C GLY A 11 9.53 108.22 -0.93
N PRO A 12 10.50 107.52 -1.49
CA PRO A 12 10.27 106.66 -2.66
C PRO A 12 9.24 105.57 -2.33
N PRO A 13 8.44 105.14 -3.34
CA PRO A 13 7.42 104.08 -3.12
C PRO A 13 8.01 102.78 -2.65
N PRO A 14 7.31 102.01 -1.78
CA PRO A 14 7.80 100.74 -1.30
C PRO A 14 7.99 99.75 -2.48
N GLY A 15 9.17 99.15 -2.57
CA GLY A 15 9.54 98.16 -3.57
C GLY A 15 8.61 96.93 -3.51
N PRO A 16 8.47 96.19 -4.63
CA PRO A 16 7.61 95.04 -4.65
C PRO A 16 8.04 94.05 -3.57
N PRO A 17 7.07 93.29 -2.94
CA PRO A 17 7.36 92.31 -1.89
C PRO A 17 8.29 91.20 -2.40
N PRO A 18 9.21 90.70 -1.58
CA PRO A 18 10.13 89.68 -1.99
C PRO A 18 9.35 88.46 -2.48
N ASN A 19 9.72 87.95 -3.65
CA ASN A 19 9.19 86.71 -4.24
C ASN A 19 9.70 85.54 -3.32
N PHE A 20 8.86 85.09 -2.39
CA PHE A 20 9.08 83.88 -1.70
C PHE A 20 8.93 82.70 -2.68
N PRO A 21 9.91 81.75 -2.78
CA PRO A 21 9.73 80.59 -3.67
C PRO A 21 8.49 79.81 -3.24
N GLN A 22 7.49 79.76 -4.14
CA GLN A 22 6.28 78.99 -3.94
C GLN A 22 6.74 77.53 -3.77
N ARG A 23 6.53 76.91 -2.56
CA ARG A 23 6.74 75.53 -2.34
C ARG A 23 5.90 74.77 -3.39
N PRO A 24 6.56 73.83 -4.13
CA PRO A 24 5.81 73.07 -5.12
C PRO A 24 4.63 72.35 -4.41
N PRO A 25 3.47 72.26 -5.07
CA PRO A 25 2.30 71.58 -4.52
C PRO A 25 2.72 70.16 -4.11
N ARG A 26 2.51 69.77 -2.86
CA ARG A 26 2.71 68.39 -2.41
C ARG A 26 1.83 67.53 -3.28
N PRO A 27 2.39 66.49 -3.95
CA PRO A 27 1.58 65.63 -4.77
C PRO A 27 0.50 65.00 -3.90
N TRP A 28 -0.75 65.21 -4.23
CA TRP A 28 -1.92 64.63 -3.51
C TRP A 28 -1.86 63.12 -3.43
N PHE A 29 -1.11 62.46 -4.33
CA PHE A 29 -0.92 61.02 -4.41
C PHE A 29 0.18 60.49 -3.47
N GLY A 30 0.60 61.16 -2.43
CA GLY A 30 1.68 60.82 -1.53
C GLY A 30 1.30 60.73 -0.05
N GLY A 31 0.00 60.55 0.27
CA GLY A 31 -0.39 60.29 1.67
C GLY A 31 0.23 59.00 2.22
N PRO A 32 0.36 58.86 3.54
CA PRO A 32 0.96 57.69 4.18
C PRO A 32 0.27 56.35 3.88
N LEU A 33 -0.92 56.41 3.27
CA LEU A 33 -1.70 55.22 2.88
C LEU A 33 -1.07 54.43 1.72
N VAL A 34 -0.45 55.10 0.73
CA VAL A 34 0.17 54.41 -0.42
C VAL A 34 1.37 53.55 0.00
N PRO A 35 2.36 54.01 0.76
CA PRO A 35 3.45 53.16 1.24
C PRO A 35 2.96 52.08 2.21
N LEU A 36 1.92 52.32 3.03
CA LEU A 36 1.33 51.35 3.93
C LEU A 36 0.66 50.18 3.19
N THR A 37 -0.11 50.47 2.12
CA THR A 37 -0.72 49.42 1.29
C THR A 37 0.31 48.61 0.55
N PHE A 38 1.39 49.24 0.06
CA PHE A 38 2.48 48.51 -0.60
C PHE A 38 3.24 47.58 0.37
N GLN A 39 3.46 48.08 1.61
CA GLN A 39 4.10 47.29 2.68
C GLN A 39 3.22 46.11 3.10
N LEU A 40 1.88 46.32 3.20
CA LEU A 40 0.96 45.23 3.56
C LEU A 40 0.91 44.16 2.46
N ILE A 41 0.82 44.57 1.19
CA ILE A 41 0.85 43.64 0.06
C ILE A 41 2.16 42.87 0.01
N SER A 42 3.28 43.54 0.17
CA SER A 42 4.60 42.90 0.23
C SER A 42 4.70 41.88 1.38
N LEU A 43 4.18 42.23 2.56
CA LEU A 43 4.16 41.31 3.72
C LEU A 43 3.28 40.06 3.45
N VAL A 44 2.09 40.26 2.85
CA VAL A 44 1.20 39.16 2.49
C VAL A 44 1.84 38.23 1.45
N ILE A 45 2.47 38.82 0.42
CA ILE A 45 3.19 38.03 -0.60
C ILE A 45 4.36 37.24 0.04
N ALA A 46 5.16 37.90 0.88
CA ALA A 46 6.28 37.27 1.57
C ALA A 46 5.80 36.15 2.51
N ALA A 47 4.72 36.39 3.26
CA ALA A 47 4.13 35.38 4.16
C ALA A 47 3.56 34.18 3.36
N TRP A 48 2.86 34.45 2.25
CA TRP A 48 2.33 33.42 1.36
C TRP A 48 3.44 32.56 0.74
N TYR A 49 4.50 33.22 0.25
CA TYR A 49 5.65 32.54 -0.33
C TYR A 49 6.42 31.72 0.72
N GLY A 50 6.62 32.27 1.91
CA GLY A 50 7.24 31.60 3.04
C GLY A 50 6.43 30.39 3.51
N ALA A 51 5.11 30.53 3.65
CA ALA A 51 4.21 29.43 3.99
C ALA A 51 4.28 28.30 2.95
N LYS A 52 4.26 28.66 1.66
CA LYS A 52 4.37 27.66 0.57
C LYS A 52 5.72 26.96 0.54
N LEU A 53 6.79 27.67 0.87
CA LEU A 53 8.16 27.10 0.92
C LEU A 53 8.33 26.09 2.08
N LEU A 54 7.64 26.31 3.20
CA LEU A 54 7.68 25.41 4.36
C LEU A 54 6.67 24.27 4.28
N SER A 55 5.46 24.53 3.76
CA SER A 55 4.38 23.51 3.74
C SER A 55 4.62 22.42 2.71
N ARG A 56 5.18 22.73 1.55
CA ARG A 56 5.44 21.75 0.48
C ARG A 56 6.35 20.60 0.89
N PRO A 57 7.51 20.83 1.54
CA PRO A 57 8.37 19.74 1.98
C PRO A 57 7.70 18.83 3.01
N ILE A 58 6.90 19.39 3.92
CA ILE A 58 6.19 18.64 4.94
C ILE A 58 5.12 17.73 4.30
N GLN A 59 4.37 18.26 3.33
CA GLN A 59 3.40 17.46 2.57
C GLN A 59 4.10 16.30 1.83
N ARG A 60 5.22 16.55 1.15
CA ARG A 60 5.99 15.51 0.48
C ARG A 60 6.47 14.41 1.42
N LEU A 61 6.89 14.79 2.64
CA LEU A 61 7.28 13.82 3.68
C LEU A 61 6.09 12.99 4.16
N SER A 62 4.90 13.63 4.32
CA SER A 62 3.67 12.92 4.69
C SER A 62 3.25 11.92 3.60
N ASP A 63 3.21 12.38 2.35
CA ASP A 63 2.85 11.54 1.20
C ASP A 63 3.85 10.39 1.00
N ALA A 64 5.13 10.62 1.29
CA ALA A 64 6.15 9.59 1.22
C ALA A 64 6.04 8.57 2.37
N ALA A 65 5.64 9.03 3.56
CA ALA A 65 5.40 8.14 4.70
C ALA A 65 4.18 7.24 4.44
N GLU A 66 3.12 7.78 3.83
CA GLU A 66 1.95 7.02 3.42
C GLU A 66 2.31 5.97 2.36
N ARG A 67 3.01 6.38 1.29
CA ARG A 67 3.53 5.44 0.27
C ARG A 67 4.47 4.38 0.84
N LEU A 68 5.30 4.73 1.83
CA LEU A 68 6.19 3.77 2.47
C LEU A 68 5.42 2.72 3.28
N SER A 69 4.27 3.09 3.87
CA SER A 69 3.41 2.15 4.59
C SER A 69 2.76 1.13 3.65
N GLU A 70 2.47 1.51 2.41
CA GLU A 70 1.88 0.65 1.39
C GLU A 70 2.93 -0.16 0.62
N ASN A 71 4.06 0.49 0.30
CA ASN A 71 5.13 -0.13 -0.48
C ASN A 71 6.52 0.32 0.00
N LEU A 72 7.26 -0.63 0.58
CA LEU A 72 8.64 -0.42 1.03
C LEU A 72 9.61 -0.06 -0.11
N ASP A 73 9.30 -0.43 -1.36
CA ASP A 73 10.12 -0.18 -2.53
C ASP A 73 9.81 1.15 -3.23
N SER A 74 9.01 2.02 -2.59
CA SER A 74 8.75 3.39 -3.05
C SER A 74 10.06 4.14 -3.35
N PRO A 75 10.11 4.98 -4.40
CA PRO A 75 11.31 5.75 -4.72
C PRO A 75 11.70 6.68 -3.57
N PRO A 76 13.00 6.93 -3.37
CA PRO A 76 13.46 7.86 -2.35
C PRO A 76 12.97 9.27 -2.63
N LEU A 77 12.84 10.07 -1.58
CA LEU A 77 12.53 11.49 -1.67
C LEU A 77 13.69 12.29 -2.28
N ASP A 78 13.35 13.27 -3.13
CA ASP A 78 14.32 14.24 -3.61
C ASP A 78 14.84 15.09 -2.45
N GLU A 79 16.17 15.22 -2.33
CA GLU A 79 16.82 16.00 -1.28
C GLU A 79 16.98 17.46 -1.72
N ASP A 80 15.85 18.10 -2.09
CA ASP A 80 15.80 19.48 -2.59
C ASP A 80 15.18 20.44 -1.57
N GLY A 81 15.47 21.75 -1.73
CA GLY A 81 14.85 22.80 -0.96
C GLY A 81 15.71 23.36 0.19
N PRO A 82 15.11 24.01 1.22
CA PRO A 82 15.78 24.54 2.37
C PRO A 82 16.60 23.48 3.12
N ARG A 83 17.63 23.90 3.85
CA ARG A 83 18.55 23.00 4.55
C ARG A 83 17.83 22.00 5.47
N GLU A 84 16.83 22.46 6.20
CA GLU A 84 16.04 21.67 7.14
C GLU A 84 15.22 20.61 6.41
N ALA A 85 14.62 20.97 5.26
CA ALA A 85 13.85 20.04 4.43
C ALA A 85 14.75 18.95 3.81
N ARG A 86 15.93 19.33 3.30
CA ARG A 86 16.92 18.37 2.78
C ARG A 86 17.39 17.39 3.86
N GLN A 87 17.65 17.90 5.06
CA GLN A 87 18.06 17.06 6.19
C GLN A 87 16.96 16.08 6.60
N ALA A 88 15.70 16.51 6.61
CA ALA A 88 14.56 15.65 6.89
C ALA A 88 14.37 14.58 5.81
N ALA A 89 14.46 14.95 4.52
CA ALA A 89 14.37 14.02 3.40
C ALA A 89 15.49 12.98 3.43
N SER A 90 16.74 13.41 3.69
CA SER A 90 17.88 12.50 3.82
C SER A 90 17.73 11.54 5.00
N ALA A 91 17.28 12.01 6.15
CA ALA A 91 17.00 11.16 7.32
C ALA A 91 15.88 10.15 7.03
N PHE A 92 14.82 10.55 6.31
CA PHE A 92 13.75 9.68 5.88
C PHE A 92 14.27 8.59 4.91
N ASN A 93 15.04 8.98 3.90
CA ASN A 93 15.65 8.05 2.93
C ASN A 93 16.56 7.02 3.62
N GLN A 94 17.34 7.46 4.61
CA GLN A 94 18.18 6.55 5.41
C GLN A 94 17.33 5.59 6.25
N MET A 95 16.24 6.06 6.86
CA MET A 95 15.31 5.21 7.60
C MET A 95 14.67 4.17 6.68
N GLN A 96 14.14 4.59 5.52
CA GLN A 96 13.58 3.70 4.51
C GLN A 96 14.58 2.62 4.09
N LYS A 97 15.81 3.02 3.77
CA LYS A 97 16.89 2.08 3.40
C LYS A 97 17.15 1.07 4.53
N ARG A 98 17.26 1.49 5.77
CA ARG A 98 17.48 0.60 6.93
C ARG A 98 16.34 -0.39 7.12
N ILE A 99 15.09 0.07 7.01
CA ILE A 99 13.92 -0.82 7.12
C ILE A 99 13.96 -1.86 6.01
N ARG A 100 14.21 -1.44 4.78
CA ARG A 100 14.35 -2.35 3.62
C ARG A 100 15.47 -3.39 3.84
N GLU A 101 16.64 -2.96 4.29
CA GLU A 101 17.77 -3.85 4.59
C GLU A 101 17.45 -4.85 5.71
N GLN A 102 16.76 -4.41 6.78
CA GLN A 102 16.32 -5.29 7.86
C GLN A 102 15.30 -6.33 7.39
N VAL A 103 14.30 -5.93 6.61
CA VAL A 103 13.32 -6.85 6.03
C VAL A 103 14.01 -7.85 5.11
N GLN A 104 14.93 -7.40 4.26
CA GLN A 104 15.72 -8.28 3.39
C GLN A 104 16.62 -9.24 4.19
N GLN A 105 17.26 -8.77 5.25
CA GLN A 105 18.12 -9.60 6.08
C GLN A 105 17.33 -10.68 6.80
N ARG A 106 16.18 -10.35 7.40
CA ARG A 106 15.28 -11.31 8.03
C ARG A 106 14.85 -12.41 7.06
N GLY A 107 14.49 -12.06 5.84
CA GLY A 107 14.09 -13.05 4.85
C GLY A 107 15.25 -13.92 4.36
N ARG A 108 16.47 -13.39 4.19
CA ARG A 108 17.65 -14.23 3.87
C ARG A 108 17.94 -15.21 4.99
N MET A 109 17.86 -14.76 6.25
CA MET A 109 18.06 -15.62 7.42
C MET A 109 17.01 -16.74 7.48
N LEU A 110 15.75 -16.43 7.25
CA LEU A 110 14.67 -17.42 7.21
C LEU A 110 14.84 -18.43 6.07
N GLY A 111 15.26 -17.95 4.88
CA GLY A 111 15.58 -18.83 3.75
C GLY A 111 16.74 -19.79 4.06
N ALA A 112 17.81 -19.31 4.72
CA ALA A 112 18.92 -20.15 5.16
C ALA A 112 18.48 -21.17 6.21
N VAL A 113 17.73 -20.74 7.23
CA VAL A 113 17.19 -21.62 8.28
C VAL A 113 16.33 -22.74 7.69
N SER A 114 15.51 -22.41 6.67
CA SER A 114 14.71 -23.42 6.00
C SER A 114 15.52 -24.47 5.28
N HIS A 115 16.49 -24.03 4.50
CA HIS A 115 17.39 -24.95 3.82
C HIS A 115 18.08 -25.89 4.83
N ASP A 116 18.54 -25.32 5.94
CA ASP A 116 19.23 -26.07 6.98
C ASP A 116 18.31 -27.02 7.78
N LEU A 117 17.02 -26.69 7.89
CA LEU A 117 16.01 -27.57 8.49
C LEU A 117 15.53 -28.66 7.51
N ARG A 118 15.47 -28.41 6.22
CA ARG A 118 15.05 -29.38 5.22
C ARG A 118 16.01 -30.59 5.19
N THR A 119 17.29 -30.35 5.36
CA THR A 119 18.32 -31.42 5.36
C THR A 119 18.12 -32.45 6.48
N PRO A 120 18.00 -32.09 7.78
CA PRO A 120 17.74 -33.07 8.84
C PRO A 120 16.36 -33.74 8.73
N LEU A 121 15.32 -33.01 8.26
CA LEU A 121 13.99 -33.57 8.01
C LEU A 121 14.04 -34.66 6.92
N SER A 122 14.77 -34.44 5.83
CA SER A 122 14.97 -35.45 4.79
C SER A 122 15.73 -36.68 5.31
N ARG A 123 16.70 -36.46 6.18
CA ARG A 123 17.40 -37.63 6.84
C ARG A 123 16.48 -38.39 7.78
N LEU A 124 15.60 -37.69 8.51
CA LEU A 124 14.59 -38.34 9.35
C LEU A 124 13.63 -39.17 8.50
N LYS A 125 13.19 -38.62 7.34
CA LYS A 125 12.33 -39.34 6.38
C LYS A 125 12.98 -40.65 5.91
N LEU A 126 14.27 -40.63 5.57
CA LEU A 126 15.02 -41.84 5.19
C LEU A 126 15.16 -42.84 6.33
N ARG A 127 15.35 -42.40 7.59
CA ARG A 127 15.41 -43.28 8.76
C ARG A 127 14.07 -43.91 9.10
N LEU A 128 12.96 -43.25 8.81
CA LEU A 128 11.62 -43.80 8.99
C LEU A 128 11.38 -45.05 8.12
N GLU A 129 12.04 -45.15 6.97
CA GLU A 129 11.94 -46.35 6.10
C GLU A 129 12.53 -47.63 6.73
N GLN A 130 13.31 -47.49 7.82
CA GLN A 130 13.91 -48.61 8.56
C GLN A 130 13.04 -49.09 9.73
N ILE A 131 11.87 -48.44 9.97
CA ILE A 131 10.95 -48.84 11.03
C ILE A 131 10.07 -49.99 10.54
N GLU A 132 10.09 -51.12 11.28
CA GLU A 132 9.32 -52.33 10.93
C GLU A 132 7.81 -52.19 11.22
N ASP A 133 7.44 -51.40 12.23
CA ASP A 133 6.02 -51.11 12.55
C ASP A 133 5.41 -50.17 11.50
N SER A 134 4.64 -50.74 10.59
CA SER A 134 4.02 -50.00 9.47
C SER A 134 3.04 -48.92 9.91
N LYS A 135 2.38 -49.09 11.07
CA LYS A 135 1.45 -48.11 11.61
C LYS A 135 2.18 -46.90 12.19
N LEU A 136 3.21 -47.15 12.98
CA LEU A 136 4.07 -46.11 13.56
C LEU A 136 4.84 -45.39 12.47
N GLN A 137 5.37 -46.09 11.48
CA GLN A 137 6.04 -45.55 10.32
C GLN A 137 5.12 -44.61 9.54
N GLY A 138 3.87 -45.01 9.28
CA GLY A 138 2.86 -44.19 8.58
C GLY A 138 2.55 -42.90 9.34
N GLN A 139 2.35 -42.95 10.65
CA GLN A 139 2.09 -41.79 11.48
C GLN A 139 3.27 -40.81 11.49
N MET A 140 4.47 -41.27 11.73
CA MET A 140 5.68 -40.46 11.76
C MET A 140 6.00 -39.85 10.38
N ARG A 141 5.72 -40.56 9.29
CA ARG A 141 5.87 -40.06 7.93
C ARG A 141 4.88 -38.89 7.67
N GLN A 142 3.64 -39.07 8.12
CA GLN A 142 2.61 -37.99 8.01
C GLN A 142 3.03 -36.76 8.79
N ASP A 143 3.45 -36.92 10.05
CA ASP A 143 3.89 -35.79 10.89
C ASP A 143 5.09 -35.07 10.27
N LEU A 144 6.03 -35.79 9.68
CA LEU A 144 7.21 -35.22 9.03
C LEU A 144 6.84 -34.46 7.74
N ASP A 145 5.95 -35.03 6.93
CA ASP A 145 5.46 -34.38 5.72
C ASP A 145 4.68 -33.10 6.07
N ASP A 146 3.92 -33.08 7.14
CA ASP A 146 3.20 -31.90 7.63
C ASP A 146 4.18 -30.83 8.16
N MET A 147 5.27 -31.22 8.84
CA MET A 147 6.32 -30.27 9.25
C MET A 147 7.04 -29.65 8.04
N ILE A 148 7.35 -30.41 7.00
CA ILE A 148 7.97 -29.92 5.77
C ILE A 148 7.03 -28.92 5.07
N LYS A 149 5.74 -29.27 4.93
CA LYS A 149 4.73 -28.38 4.33
C LYS A 149 4.58 -27.08 5.12
N MET A 150 4.60 -27.16 6.47
CA MET A 150 4.54 -25.98 7.34
C MET A 150 5.74 -25.07 7.12
N LEU A 151 6.92 -25.63 7.05
CA LEU A 151 8.16 -24.90 6.81
C LEU A 151 8.12 -24.19 5.43
N ASP A 152 7.79 -24.94 4.37
CA ASP A 152 7.72 -24.40 3.01
C ASP A 152 6.64 -23.31 2.88
N ALA A 153 5.46 -23.49 3.46
CA ALA A 153 4.39 -22.50 3.45
C ALA A 153 4.77 -21.21 4.20
N THR A 154 5.43 -21.34 5.37
CA THR A 154 5.90 -20.18 6.14
C THR A 154 6.92 -19.38 5.37
N LEU A 155 7.81 -20.05 4.63
CA LEU A 155 8.83 -19.39 3.82
C LEU A 155 8.25 -18.71 2.58
N SER A 156 7.34 -19.40 1.89
CA SER A 156 6.63 -18.79 0.76
C SER A 156 5.90 -17.52 1.19
N TYR A 157 5.20 -17.58 2.32
CA TYR A 157 4.54 -16.42 2.91
C TYR A 157 5.50 -15.24 3.16
N LEU A 158 6.65 -15.51 3.79
CA LEU A 158 7.67 -14.49 4.06
C LEU A 158 8.37 -13.98 2.78
N HIS A 159 8.43 -14.81 1.75
CA HIS A 159 9.00 -14.41 0.46
C HIS A 159 8.05 -13.54 -0.34
N GLU A 160 6.78 -13.89 -0.38
CA GLU A 160 5.74 -13.13 -1.08
C GLU A 160 5.52 -11.73 -0.49
N GLN A 161 5.65 -11.57 0.83
CA GLN A 161 5.60 -10.24 1.47
C GLN A 161 6.71 -9.28 1.03
N ARG A 162 7.76 -9.77 0.35
CA ARG A 162 8.96 -9.00 0.02
C ARG A 162 9.07 -8.59 -1.43
N THR A 163 8.32 -9.23 -2.31
CA THR A 163 8.43 -9.00 -3.74
C THR A 163 7.43 -7.93 -4.16
N SER A 164 7.95 -6.71 -4.40
CA SER A 164 7.19 -5.68 -5.10
C SER A 164 7.15 -6.08 -6.58
N GLU A 165 6.06 -6.68 -7.00
CA GLU A 165 5.84 -7.06 -8.37
C GLU A 165 5.22 -5.88 -9.13
N ALA A 166 5.73 -5.59 -10.34
CA ALA A 166 5.14 -4.57 -11.19
C ALA A 166 3.79 -5.04 -11.74
N GLU A 167 2.82 -4.13 -11.79
CA GLU A 167 1.55 -4.39 -12.46
C GLU A 167 1.74 -4.59 -13.97
N GLN A 168 1.05 -5.57 -14.53
CA GLN A 168 1.09 -5.93 -15.95
C GLN A 168 -0.32 -6.24 -16.45
N TRP A 169 -0.58 -5.94 -17.72
CA TRP A 169 -1.81 -6.38 -18.35
C TRP A 169 -1.79 -7.90 -18.49
N MET A 170 -2.73 -8.56 -17.83
CA MET A 170 -2.82 -10.02 -17.77
C MET A 170 -4.16 -10.51 -18.28
N ASP A 171 -4.14 -11.58 -19.05
CA ASP A 171 -5.33 -12.36 -19.37
C ASP A 171 -5.69 -13.24 -18.17
N VAL A 172 -6.61 -12.72 -17.34
CA VAL A 172 -7.06 -13.38 -16.11
C VAL A 172 -7.88 -14.63 -16.44
N GLN A 173 -8.61 -14.63 -17.56
CA GLN A 173 -9.36 -15.79 -18.00
C GLN A 173 -8.43 -16.96 -18.32
N ALA A 174 -7.40 -16.73 -19.12
CA ALA A 174 -6.41 -17.75 -19.45
C ALA A 174 -5.70 -18.30 -18.20
N LEU A 175 -5.41 -17.43 -17.20
CA LEU A 175 -4.87 -17.89 -15.92
C LEU A 175 -5.82 -18.83 -15.21
N VAL A 176 -7.10 -18.45 -15.04
CA VAL A 176 -8.12 -19.26 -14.35
C VAL A 176 -8.33 -20.60 -15.07
N GLU A 177 -8.41 -20.60 -16.39
CA GLU A 177 -8.52 -21.81 -17.20
C GLU A 177 -7.32 -22.74 -16.99
N SER A 178 -6.10 -22.21 -17.06
CA SER A 178 -4.87 -22.97 -16.81
C SER A 178 -4.80 -23.56 -15.38
N LEU A 179 -5.25 -22.83 -14.36
CA LEU A 179 -5.30 -23.35 -13.00
C LEU A 179 -6.34 -24.47 -12.85
N CYS A 180 -7.49 -24.36 -13.52
CA CYS A 180 -8.49 -25.41 -13.56
C CYS A 180 -7.97 -26.67 -14.27
N GLU A 181 -7.33 -26.53 -15.43
CA GLU A 181 -6.73 -27.64 -16.17
C GLU A 181 -5.67 -28.36 -15.33
N ASN A 182 -4.77 -27.62 -14.70
CA ASN A 182 -3.74 -28.19 -13.81
C ASN A 182 -4.35 -28.98 -12.64
N ALA A 183 -5.45 -28.50 -12.06
CA ALA A 183 -6.15 -29.20 -11.00
C ALA A 183 -6.88 -30.45 -11.51
N GLN A 184 -7.49 -30.39 -12.70
CA GLN A 184 -8.13 -31.54 -13.34
C GLN A 184 -7.13 -32.63 -13.70
N ASP A 185 -5.92 -32.28 -14.17
CA ASP A 185 -4.84 -33.23 -14.45
C ASP A 185 -4.39 -33.99 -13.20
N GLN A 186 -4.55 -33.37 -12.03
CA GLN A 186 -4.31 -34.00 -10.71
C GLN A 186 -5.52 -34.79 -10.20
N GLY A 187 -6.60 -34.90 -11.00
CA GLY A 187 -7.81 -35.63 -10.67
C GLY A 187 -8.85 -34.86 -9.85
N ALA A 188 -8.69 -33.55 -9.67
CA ALA A 188 -9.65 -32.72 -8.96
C ALA A 188 -10.85 -32.34 -9.84
N GLN A 189 -12.02 -32.17 -9.22
CA GLN A 189 -13.24 -31.73 -9.93
C GLN A 189 -13.33 -30.21 -9.84
N VAL A 190 -12.83 -29.53 -10.87
CA VAL A 190 -12.85 -28.05 -10.96
C VAL A 190 -13.45 -27.62 -12.29
N GLN A 191 -14.19 -26.49 -12.27
CA GLN A 191 -14.78 -25.89 -13.47
C GLN A 191 -14.52 -24.39 -13.48
N ALA A 192 -14.20 -23.83 -14.65
CA ALA A 192 -14.15 -22.39 -14.89
C ALA A 192 -15.45 -21.94 -15.58
N GLN A 193 -15.98 -20.78 -15.19
CA GLN A 193 -17.19 -20.19 -15.77
C GLN A 193 -17.03 -18.68 -15.93
N GLY A 194 -17.70 -18.11 -16.94
CA GLY A 194 -17.66 -16.66 -17.20
C GLY A 194 -16.48 -16.25 -18.07
N HIS A 195 -16.46 -14.96 -18.41
CA HIS A 195 -15.45 -14.35 -19.25
C HIS A 195 -15.07 -13.00 -18.68
N CYS A 196 -13.84 -12.57 -18.88
CA CYS A 196 -13.39 -11.23 -18.52
C CYS A 196 -12.37 -10.69 -19.52
N ALA A 197 -12.31 -9.37 -19.65
CA ALA A 197 -11.24 -8.70 -20.38
C ALA A 197 -9.93 -8.71 -19.55
N PRO A 198 -8.77 -8.53 -20.20
CA PRO A 198 -7.51 -8.39 -19.49
C PRO A 198 -7.57 -7.31 -18.39
N LEU A 199 -6.83 -7.52 -17.33
CA LEU A 199 -6.77 -6.62 -16.15
C LEU A 199 -5.33 -6.25 -15.85
N LEU A 200 -5.11 -5.01 -15.41
CA LEU A 200 -3.82 -4.55 -14.91
C LEU A 200 -3.65 -5.00 -13.47
N VAL A 201 -2.78 -5.99 -13.24
CA VAL A 201 -2.59 -6.64 -11.93
C VAL A 201 -1.15 -7.08 -11.75
N GLN A 202 -0.81 -7.52 -10.54
CA GLN A 202 0.42 -8.23 -10.21
C GLN A 202 0.21 -9.74 -10.49
N PRO A 203 0.82 -10.33 -11.55
CA PRO A 203 0.54 -11.70 -11.99
C PRO A 203 0.79 -12.77 -10.93
N MET A 204 1.94 -12.69 -10.22
CA MET A 204 2.28 -13.67 -9.19
C MET A 204 1.36 -13.57 -7.97
N ALA A 205 1.01 -12.33 -7.57
CA ALA A 205 0.08 -12.11 -6.46
C ALA A 205 -1.31 -12.67 -6.79
N LEU A 206 -1.83 -12.42 -8.00
CA LEU A 206 -3.11 -12.95 -8.45
C LEU A 206 -3.11 -14.48 -8.51
N GLN A 207 -2.08 -15.07 -9.10
CA GLN A 207 -1.93 -16.52 -9.17
C GLN A 207 -1.85 -17.15 -7.78
N SER A 208 -1.06 -16.58 -6.87
CA SER A 208 -0.96 -17.04 -5.49
C SER A 208 -2.30 -16.96 -4.75
N CYS A 209 -3.02 -15.84 -4.91
CA CYS A 209 -4.35 -15.66 -4.32
C CYS A 209 -5.31 -16.77 -4.78
N ILE A 210 -5.47 -16.95 -6.09
CA ILE A 210 -6.40 -17.93 -6.64
C ILE A 210 -6.01 -19.36 -6.27
N ASN A 211 -4.71 -19.71 -6.31
CA ASN A 211 -4.24 -21.04 -5.91
C ASN A 211 -4.56 -21.33 -4.43
N ASN A 212 -4.33 -20.39 -3.52
CA ASN A 212 -4.64 -20.60 -2.10
C ASN A 212 -6.15 -20.78 -1.86
N LEU A 213 -7.00 -20.07 -2.60
CA LEU A 213 -8.45 -20.22 -2.51
C LEU A 213 -8.91 -21.55 -3.11
N LEU A 214 -8.37 -21.94 -4.26
CA LEU A 214 -8.67 -23.20 -4.94
C LEU A 214 -8.23 -24.40 -4.12
N ASP A 215 -7.00 -24.38 -3.58
CA ASP A 215 -6.48 -25.43 -2.70
C ASP A 215 -7.34 -25.59 -1.43
N ASN A 216 -7.85 -24.47 -0.91
CA ASN A 216 -8.75 -24.50 0.22
C ASN A 216 -10.08 -25.18 -0.13
N ALA A 217 -10.71 -24.79 -1.25
CA ALA A 217 -11.96 -25.38 -1.74
C ALA A 217 -11.81 -26.88 -2.01
N LEU A 218 -10.76 -27.28 -2.72
CA LEU A 218 -10.48 -28.70 -3.02
C LEU A 218 -10.23 -29.52 -1.77
N ARG A 219 -9.55 -28.95 -0.79
CA ARG A 219 -9.25 -29.63 0.48
C ARG A 219 -10.48 -29.93 1.31
N TYR A 220 -11.44 -29.00 1.38
CA TYR A 220 -12.60 -29.14 2.27
C TYR A 220 -13.85 -29.66 1.58
N ALA A 221 -14.00 -29.43 0.27
CA ALA A 221 -15.15 -29.87 -0.51
C ALA A 221 -14.83 -30.95 -1.55
N GLY A 222 -13.55 -31.10 -1.96
CA GLY A 222 -13.16 -32.03 -3.03
C GLY A 222 -13.46 -31.54 -4.44
N HIS A 223 -14.16 -30.43 -4.59
CA HIS A 223 -14.53 -29.84 -5.86
C HIS A 223 -14.64 -28.31 -5.71
N ALA A 224 -14.51 -27.57 -6.82
CA ALA A 224 -14.63 -26.12 -6.83
C ALA A 224 -15.15 -25.61 -8.19
N THR A 225 -15.82 -24.46 -8.16
CA THR A 225 -16.16 -23.71 -9.37
C THR A 225 -15.52 -22.32 -9.29
N LEU A 226 -14.73 -21.95 -10.29
CA LEU A 226 -14.18 -20.60 -10.43
C LEU A 226 -15.07 -19.83 -11.39
N ALA A 227 -15.73 -18.78 -10.90
CA ALA A 227 -16.62 -17.95 -11.70
C ALA A 227 -16.03 -16.54 -11.84
N LEU A 228 -15.93 -16.09 -13.12
CA LEU A 228 -15.51 -14.74 -13.49
C LEU A 228 -16.73 -13.89 -13.78
N GLU A 229 -16.85 -12.74 -13.16
CA GLU A 229 -17.90 -11.76 -13.38
C GLU A 229 -17.26 -10.40 -13.65
N ASP A 230 -17.25 -10.03 -14.93
CA ASP A 230 -16.64 -8.78 -15.37
C ASP A 230 -17.64 -7.64 -15.28
N GLN A 231 -17.42 -6.72 -14.35
CA GLN A 231 -18.23 -5.53 -14.15
C GLN A 231 -17.46 -4.29 -14.64
N ARG A 232 -18.17 -3.19 -14.85
CA ARG A 232 -17.60 -1.96 -15.41
C ARG A 232 -16.42 -1.43 -14.58
N ASP A 233 -16.53 -1.46 -13.25
CA ASP A 233 -15.59 -0.82 -12.34
C ASP A 233 -14.74 -1.84 -11.55
N GLN A 234 -15.04 -3.13 -11.67
CA GLN A 234 -14.34 -4.20 -10.94
C GLN A 234 -14.47 -5.55 -11.63
N LEU A 235 -13.50 -6.41 -11.41
CA LEU A 235 -13.58 -7.83 -11.73
C LEU A 235 -13.85 -8.62 -10.45
N LEU A 236 -14.87 -9.49 -10.45
CA LEU A 236 -15.13 -10.43 -9.37
C LEU A 236 -14.66 -11.83 -9.81
N ILE A 237 -13.80 -12.42 -8.98
CA ILE A 237 -13.38 -13.82 -9.14
C ILE A 237 -13.94 -14.57 -7.92
N ARG A 238 -14.86 -15.50 -8.17
CA ARG A 238 -15.50 -16.29 -7.13
C ARG A 238 -14.96 -17.71 -7.15
N VAL A 239 -14.47 -18.18 -6.03
CA VAL A 239 -14.13 -19.59 -5.81
C VAL A 239 -15.23 -20.17 -4.94
N ILE A 240 -16.05 -21.03 -5.54
CA ILE A 240 -17.30 -21.57 -4.97
C ILE A 240 -17.07 -23.03 -4.62
N ASP A 241 -17.30 -23.42 -3.38
CA ASP A 241 -17.32 -24.80 -2.94
C ASP A 241 -18.64 -25.17 -2.24
N GLN A 242 -18.87 -26.46 -2.07
CA GLN A 242 -20.00 -27.02 -1.31
C GLN A 242 -19.51 -27.83 -0.10
N GLY A 243 -18.44 -27.35 0.55
CA GLY A 243 -17.91 -27.94 1.75
C GLY A 243 -18.72 -27.61 3.01
N PRO A 244 -18.12 -27.75 4.19
CA PRO A 244 -18.80 -27.48 5.46
C PRO A 244 -19.08 -25.98 5.71
N GLY A 245 -18.52 -25.08 4.88
CA GLY A 245 -18.65 -23.64 5.07
C GLY A 245 -17.90 -23.13 6.30
N ILE A 246 -18.02 -21.81 6.54
CA ILE A 246 -17.44 -21.13 7.69
C ILE A 246 -18.53 -20.29 8.36
N ALA A 247 -18.72 -20.50 9.66
CA ALA A 247 -19.68 -19.73 10.45
C ALA A 247 -19.35 -18.23 10.42
N ALA A 248 -20.37 -17.38 10.35
CA ALA A 248 -20.22 -15.94 10.12
C ALA A 248 -19.29 -15.25 11.13
N ASP A 249 -19.34 -15.67 12.38
CA ASP A 249 -18.51 -15.18 13.50
C ASP A 249 -17.02 -15.54 13.37
N LYS A 250 -16.69 -16.53 12.52
CA LYS A 250 -15.31 -17.00 12.30
C LYS A 250 -14.71 -16.58 10.96
N ARG A 251 -15.49 -15.98 10.07
CA ARG A 251 -15.03 -15.58 8.72
C ARG A 251 -13.89 -14.57 8.74
N GLU A 252 -13.83 -13.71 9.75
CA GLU A 252 -12.73 -12.77 9.89
C GLU A 252 -11.48 -13.44 10.49
N ALA A 253 -11.68 -14.31 11.49
CA ALA A 253 -10.60 -15.01 12.17
C ALA A 253 -9.82 -15.98 11.26
N VAL A 254 -10.44 -16.52 10.20
CA VAL A 254 -9.73 -17.44 9.28
C VAL A 254 -8.67 -16.75 8.42
N PHE A 255 -8.63 -15.43 8.42
CA PHE A 255 -7.57 -14.65 7.77
C PHE A 255 -6.36 -14.41 8.70
N GLU A 256 -6.48 -14.72 10.00
CA GLU A 256 -5.34 -14.63 10.92
C GLU A 256 -4.31 -15.73 10.60
N PRO A 257 -3.01 -15.42 10.60
CA PRO A 257 -1.96 -16.39 10.35
C PRO A 257 -2.05 -17.57 11.33
N PHE A 258 -1.90 -18.79 10.81
CA PHE A 258 -1.94 -20.06 11.56
C PHE A 258 -3.30 -20.40 12.20
N PHE A 259 -4.34 -19.61 11.97
CA PHE A 259 -5.68 -19.90 12.47
C PHE A 259 -6.27 -21.14 11.76
N ARG A 260 -6.89 -22.02 12.53
CA ARG A 260 -7.59 -23.23 12.03
C ARG A 260 -8.86 -23.47 12.84
N LEU A 261 -9.95 -23.83 12.17
CA LEU A 261 -11.18 -24.24 12.82
C LEU A 261 -10.98 -25.56 13.60
N GLU A 262 -11.54 -25.67 14.80
CA GLU A 262 -11.29 -26.78 15.72
C GLU A 262 -11.59 -28.18 15.13
N GLY A 263 -12.57 -28.29 14.24
CA GLY A 263 -12.88 -29.54 13.54
C GLY A 263 -11.85 -30.03 12.53
N SER A 264 -10.90 -29.16 12.10
CA SER A 264 -9.86 -29.49 11.13
C SER A 264 -8.57 -30.00 11.76
N ARG A 265 -8.41 -29.89 13.09
CA ARG A 265 -7.22 -30.36 13.81
C ARG A 265 -7.11 -31.90 13.88
N ASN A 266 -8.26 -32.59 13.84
CA ASN A 266 -8.32 -34.04 14.04
C ASN A 266 -8.39 -34.89 12.74
N ARG A 267 -8.41 -34.26 11.58
CA ARG A 267 -8.43 -34.98 10.30
C ARG A 267 -7.18 -34.61 9.51
N ASN A 268 -6.65 -35.58 8.74
CA ASN A 268 -5.47 -35.52 7.87
C ASN A 268 -5.47 -34.36 6.82
N SER A 269 -6.17 -33.27 7.08
CA SER A 269 -6.29 -32.11 6.21
C SER A 269 -5.11 -31.13 6.38
N GLY A 270 -3.88 -31.61 6.22
CA GLY A 270 -2.57 -30.97 6.42
C GLY A 270 -2.38 -29.51 5.94
N GLY A 271 -3.20 -28.56 6.36
CA GLY A 271 -3.04 -27.14 6.08
C GLY A 271 -2.38 -26.39 7.22
N VAL A 272 -1.43 -25.52 6.90
CA VAL A 272 -0.66 -24.71 7.87
C VAL A 272 -1.50 -23.58 8.48
N GLY A 273 -2.62 -23.20 7.86
CA GLY A 273 -3.44 -22.06 8.27
C GLY A 273 -2.88 -20.71 7.76
N LEU A 274 -2.11 -20.73 6.68
CA LEU A 274 -1.57 -19.52 6.04
C LEU A 274 -2.26 -19.17 4.71
N GLY A 275 -2.92 -20.12 4.05
CA GLY A 275 -3.47 -19.93 2.70
C GLY A 275 -4.46 -18.76 2.60
N MET A 276 -5.38 -18.63 3.57
CA MET A 276 -6.35 -17.53 3.58
C MET A 276 -5.71 -16.18 3.87
N THR A 277 -4.70 -16.14 4.74
CA THR A 277 -3.89 -14.95 5.02
C THR A 277 -3.16 -14.49 3.77
N ILE A 278 -2.48 -15.40 3.07
CA ILE A 278 -1.76 -15.12 1.81
C ILE A 278 -2.73 -14.60 0.75
N ALA A 279 -3.89 -15.23 0.61
CA ALA A 279 -4.89 -14.79 -0.37
C ALA A 279 -5.41 -13.38 -0.08
N ARG A 280 -5.68 -13.04 1.20
CA ARG A 280 -6.13 -11.69 1.60
C ARG A 280 -5.05 -10.63 1.34
N GLU A 281 -3.84 -10.87 1.78
CA GLU A 281 -2.72 -9.94 1.57
C GLU A 281 -2.41 -9.73 0.09
N ALA A 282 -2.50 -10.78 -0.74
CA ALA A 282 -2.35 -10.67 -2.18
C ALA A 282 -3.47 -9.81 -2.80
N ALA A 283 -4.73 -9.97 -2.35
CA ALA A 283 -5.85 -9.14 -2.78
C ALA A 283 -5.63 -7.66 -2.41
N GLU A 284 -5.24 -7.38 -1.18
CA GLU A 284 -4.96 -6.03 -0.68
C GLU A 284 -3.80 -5.35 -1.43
N ARG A 285 -2.73 -6.09 -1.76
CA ARG A 285 -1.61 -5.57 -2.59
C ARG A 285 -2.02 -5.15 -3.99
N MET A 286 -3.04 -5.80 -4.56
CA MET A 286 -3.62 -5.44 -5.86
C MET A 286 -4.71 -4.35 -5.75
N GLY A 287 -4.84 -3.69 -4.59
CA GLY A 287 -5.88 -2.69 -4.34
C GLY A 287 -7.30 -3.27 -4.28
N GLY A 288 -7.41 -4.61 -4.16
CA GLY A 288 -8.66 -5.34 -4.11
C GLY A 288 -9.08 -5.73 -2.69
N GLN A 289 -10.12 -6.55 -2.62
CA GLN A 289 -10.67 -7.07 -1.37
C GLN A 289 -11.06 -8.53 -1.50
N LEU A 290 -10.77 -9.34 -0.48
CA LEU A 290 -11.22 -10.73 -0.38
C LEU A 290 -12.30 -10.85 0.68
N LEU A 291 -13.47 -11.36 0.28
CA LEU A 291 -14.64 -11.58 1.13
C LEU A 291 -15.03 -13.06 1.16
N LEU A 292 -15.65 -13.49 2.25
CA LEU A 292 -16.16 -14.85 2.40
C LEU A 292 -17.69 -14.80 2.57
N GLU A 293 -18.38 -15.51 1.69
CA GLU A 293 -19.84 -15.60 1.67
C GLU A 293 -20.25 -17.07 1.82
N GLU A 294 -21.49 -17.28 2.23
CA GLU A 294 -22.08 -18.62 2.29
C GLU A 294 -22.57 -19.01 0.89
N THR A 295 -22.22 -20.21 0.46
CA THR A 295 -22.72 -20.74 -0.82
C THR A 295 -24.18 -21.14 -0.67
N PRO A 296 -25.10 -20.73 -1.56
CA PRO A 296 -26.47 -21.22 -1.58
C PRO A 296 -26.52 -22.76 -1.63
N GLY A 297 -27.14 -23.37 -0.62
CA GLY A 297 -27.16 -24.83 -0.48
C GLY A 297 -26.06 -25.41 0.41
N GLY A 298 -25.22 -24.57 1.01
CA GLY A 298 -24.12 -24.93 1.90
C GLY A 298 -22.75 -24.83 1.22
N GLY A 299 -21.73 -24.51 1.97
CA GLY A 299 -20.35 -24.34 1.50
C GLY A 299 -19.82 -22.93 1.70
N LEU A 300 -18.69 -22.63 1.06
CA LEU A 300 -18.02 -21.33 1.11
C LEU A 300 -17.84 -20.77 -0.30
N THR A 301 -18.14 -19.50 -0.45
CA THR A 301 -17.78 -18.72 -1.64
C THR A 301 -16.76 -17.66 -1.23
N ALA A 302 -15.54 -17.80 -1.72
CA ALA A 302 -14.52 -16.75 -1.59
C ALA A 302 -14.63 -15.81 -2.79
N VAL A 303 -14.84 -14.52 -2.52
CA VAL A 303 -15.07 -13.47 -3.54
C VAL A 303 -13.88 -12.52 -3.52
N LEU A 304 -13.03 -12.62 -4.53
CA LEU A 304 -11.96 -11.67 -4.78
C LEU A 304 -12.51 -10.55 -5.68
N ARG A 305 -12.45 -9.32 -5.17
CA ARG A 305 -12.84 -8.09 -5.88
C ARG A 305 -11.60 -7.33 -6.27
N LEU A 306 -11.39 -7.09 -7.54
CA LEU A 306 -10.26 -6.33 -8.07
C LEU A 306 -10.77 -5.09 -8.80
N PRO A 307 -10.24 -3.89 -8.53
CA PRO A 307 -10.66 -2.69 -9.23
C PRO A 307 -10.23 -2.74 -10.70
N ARG A 308 -11.05 -2.14 -11.58
CA ARG A 308 -10.64 -1.82 -12.95
C ARG A 308 -10.17 -0.37 -12.99
N PRO A 309 -9.04 -0.07 -13.64
CA PRO A 309 -8.53 1.29 -13.80
C PRO A 309 -9.42 2.17 -14.68
#